data_1b037bb633d3934c11ae77ace650e82e
#
_entry.id   1b037bb633d3934c11ae77ace650e82e
#
_cell.length_a   1.000
_cell.length_b   1.000
_cell.length_c   1.000
_cell.angle_alpha   90.00
_cell.angle_beta   90.00
_cell.angle_gamma   90.00
#
_symmetry.space_group_name_H-M   'P 1'
#
loop_
_entity.id
_entity.type
_entity.pdbx_description
1 polymer ?
#
loop_
_entity_poly.entity_id
_entity_poly.type
_entity_poly.pdbx_seq_one_letter_code
_entity_poly.pdbx_strand_id
1 'polypeptide(L)'
;MLEIIQSITSIVAVTIAICTLKQTAKQIEESTRPYLTVYQTRINLGEIRNILILKNFGKSAAKINSIDYDEKLLELSYADKLKPFASTIGTTIAPGQSFKCEIKSATSEDFIVNFKIKYSSLSEKEYLDTVSLKLDSNRQNIQQRIDLKDPNLNKVFYAIQEMIEQNL
;
A
#
# COMPACT_ATOMS: atom_id res chain seq x y z
N MET A 1 32.59 38.17 34.24
CA MET A 1 31.83 38.36 32.98
C MET A 1 32.06 37.26 31.98
N LEU A 2 33.32 36.91 31.69
CA LEU A 2 33.67 35.82 30.74
C LEU A 2 33.05 34.46 31.15
N GLU A 3 33.14 34.07 32.42
CA GLU A 3 32.63 32.82 32.96
C GLU A 3 31.10 32.69 32.81
N ILE A 4 30.35 33.78 32.96
CA ILE A 4 28.91 33.82 32.80
C ILE A 4 28.56 33.61 31.33
N ILE A 5 29.25 34.24 30.42
CA ILE A 5 29.05 34.06 28.95
C ILE A 5 29.35 32.64 28.56
N GLN A 6 30.44 32.04 29.08
CA GLN A 6 30.82 30.65 28.81
C GLN A 6 29.77 29.66 29.32
N SER A 7 29.22 29.90 30.52
CA SER A 7 28.14 29.06 31.07
C SER A 7 26.88 29.14 30.24
N ILE A 8 26.47 30.33 29.81
CA ILE A 8 25.30 30.53 28.97
C ILE A 8 25.45 29.84 27.61
N THR A 9 26.61 30.01 26.97
CA THR A 9 26.86 29.36 25.66
C THR A 9 26.87 27.83 25.79
N SER A 10 27.41 27.28 26.88
CA SER A 10 27.36 25.82 27.14
C SER A 10 25.92 25.29 27.29
N ILE A 11 25.08 26.01 28.04
CA ILE A 11 23.66 25.63 28.22
C ILE A 11 22.92 25.66 26.87
N VAL A 12 23.13 26.71 26.07
CA VAL A 12 22.52 26.84 24.75
C VAL A 12 22.97 25.70 23.84
N ALA A 13 24.29 25.38 23.83
CA ALA A 13 24.84 24.28 23.01
C ALA A 13 24.23 22.93 23.39
N VAL A 14 24.09 22.62 24.70
CA VAL A 14 23.44 21.39 25.17
C VAL A 14 21.98 21.34 24.78
N THR A 15 21.26 22.45 24.88
CA THR A 15 19.86 22.53 24.50
C THR A 15 19.67 22.25 23.00
N ILE A 16 20.49 22.86 22.15
CA ILE A 16 20.48 22.62 20.72
C ILE A 16 20.78 21.14 20.41
N ALA A 17 21.79 20.56 21.08
CA ALA A 17 22.15 19.15 20.89
C ALA A 17 20.96 18.21 21.22
N ILE A 18 20.28 18.45 22.35
CA ILE A 18 19.09 17.66 22.73
C ILE A 18 17.96 17.81 21.71
N CYS A 19 17.69 19.03 21.26
CA CYS A 19 16.66 19.27 20.21
C CYS A 19 17.01 18.56 18.92
N THR A 20 18.26 18.63 18.48
CA THR A 20 18.75 17.97 17.25
C THR A 20 18.61 16.45 17.36
N LEU A 21 19.00 15.85 18.49
CA LEU A 21 18.84 14.42 18.72
C LEU A 21 17.38 13.98 18.64
N LYS A 22 16.46 14.73 19.24
CA LYS A 22 15.02 14.44 19.17
C LYS A 22 14.49 14.53 17.72
N GLN A 23 14.89 15.56 16.97
CA GLN A 23 14.48 15.71 15.57
C GLN A 23 15.04 14.57 14.72
N THR A 24 16.31 14.22 14.90
CA THR A 24 16.94 13.11 14.17
C THR A 24 16.25 11.78 14.48
N ALA A 25 15.94 11.50 15.74
CA ALA A 25 15.22 10.29 16.12
C ALA A 25 13.84 10.23 15.45
N LYS A 26 13.09 11.34 15.43
CA LYS A 26 11.80 11.44 14.75
C LYS A 26 11.94 11.21 13.23
N GLN A 27 12.93 11.81 12.59
CA GLN A 27 13.20 11.63 11.15
C GLN A 27 13.54 10.18 10.81
N ILE A 28 14.36 9.52 11.62
CA ILE A 28 14.71 8.10 11.46
C ILE A 28 13.44 7.27 11.56
N GLU A 29 12.62 7.51 12.58
CA GLU A 29 11.35 6.80 12.77
C GLU A 29 10.40 6.97 11.57
N GLU A 30 10.18 8.19 11.12
CA GLU A 30 9.34 8.49 9.95
C GLU A 30 9.88 7.86 8.66
N SER A 31 11.20 7.83 8.48
CA SER A 31 11.84 7.24 7.30
C SER A 31 11.86 5.72 7.30
N THR A 32 11.71 5.09 8.45
CA THR A 32 11.76 3.63 8.63
C THR A 32 10.40 3.02 8.94
N ARG A 33 9.35 3.82 9.15
CA ARG A 33 8.02 3.31 9.48
C ARG A 33 7.48 2.36 8.41
N PRO A 34 6.64 1.39 8.77
CA PRO A 34 5.84 0.66 7.80
C PRO A 34 4.84 1.62 7.13
N TYR A 35 4.51 1.36 5.88
CA TYR A 35 3.49 2.11 5.13
C TYR A 35 2.62 1.14 4.34
N LEU A 36 1.40 0.94 4.79
CA LEU A 36 0.44 0.06 4.14
C LEU A 36 -0.50 0.85 3.25
N THR A 37 -0.68 0.40 2.03
CA THR A 37 -1.69 0.97 1.13
C THR A 37 -2.35 -0.11 0.30
N VAL A 38 -3.57 0.20 -0.17
CA VAL A 38 -4.33 -0.64 -1.10
C VAL A 38 -4.38 0.06 -2.44
N TYR A 39 -4.12 -0.68 -3.50
CA TYR A 39 -4.29 -0.22 -4.87
C TYR A 39 -4.88 -1.32 -5.73
N GLN A 40 -5.42 -0.96 -6.88
CA GLN A 40 -5.96 -1.89 -7.87
C GLN A 40 -4.97 -2.05 -9.01
N THR A 41 -4.80 -3.28 -9.44
CA THR A 41 -4.19 -3.60 -10.73
C THR A 41 -5.17 -4.41 -11.57
N ARG A 42 -4.96 -4.37 -12.88
CA ARG A 42 -5.74 -5.15 -13.84
C ARG A 42 -4.79 -6.08 -14.58
N ILE A 43 -5.10 -7.37 -14.56
CA ILE A 43 -4.35 -8.39 -15.27
C ILE A 43 -5.22 -8.93 -16.41
N ASN A 44 -4.64 -9.07 -17.59
CA ASN A 44 -5.31 -9.61 -18.75
C ASN A 44 -4.56 -10.85 -19.29
N LEU A 45 -4.97 -12.01 -18.82
CA LEU A 45 -4.45 -13.32 -19.27
C LEU A 45 -5.47 -14.05 -20.19
N GLY A 46 -6.09 -13.30 -21.11
CA GLY A 46 -7.22 -13.78 -21.93
C GLY A 46 -8.58 -13.41 -21.33
N GLU A 47 -8.65 -13.24 -20.02
CA GLU A 47 -9.77 -12.63 -19.30
C GLU A 47 -9.23 -11.47 -18.45
N ILE A 48 -10.02 -10.40 -18.39
CA ILE A 48 -9.66 -9.23 -17.57
C ILE A 48 -9.99 -9.55 -16.12
N ARG A 49 -8.98 -9.55 -15.26
CA ARG A 49 -9.12 -9.74 -13.81
C ARG A 49 -8.72 -8.46 -13.08
N ASN A 50 -9.57 -8.01 -12.19
CA ASN A 50 -9.29 -6.88 -11.31
C ASN A 50 -8.79 -7.41 -9.98
N ILE A 51 -7.63 -6.95 -9.56
CA ILE A 51 -6.96 -7.41 -8.34
C ILE A 51 -6.72 -6.21 -7.44
N LEU A 52 -7.22 -6.29 -6.20
CA LEU A 52 -6.82 -5.40 -5.12
C LEU A 52 -5.54 -5.94 -4.50
N ILE A 53 -4.59 -5.05 -4.28
CA ILE A 53 -3.29 -5.38 -3.69
C ILE A 53 -3.12 -4.54 -2.44
N LEU A 54 -2.99 -5.19 -1.28
CA LEU A 54 -2.52 -4.59 -0.04
C LEU A 54 -1.00 -4.80 0.01
N LYS A 55 -0.22 -3.72 0.01
CA LYS A 55 1.24 -3.78 -0.03
C LYS A 55 1.87 -2.90 1.05
N ASN A 56 2.96 -3.38 1.61
CA ASN A 56 3.81 -2.60 2.49
C ASN A 56 4.92 -1.90 1.67
N PHE A 57 4.79 -0.59 1.47
CA PHE A 57 5.80 0.25 0.82
C PHE A 57 6.83 0.81 1.80
N GLY A 58 6.64 0.58 3.10
CA GLY A 58 7.56 1.02 4.15
C GLY A 58 8.83 0.19 4.21
N LYS A 59 9.75 0.62 5.07
CA LYS A 59 11.05 -0.03 5.27
C LYS A 59 11.06 -1.02 6.43
N SER A 60 10.00 -1.09 7.21
CA SER A 60 9.86 -2.04 8.32
C SER A 60 8.60 -2.89 8.16
N ALA A 61 8.58 -4.03 8.86
CA ALA A 61 7.42 -4.91 8.87
C ALA A 61 6.27 -4.31 9.69
N ALA A 62 5.04 -4.66 9.32
CA ALA A 62 3.82 -4.24 10.00
C ALA A 62 2.95 -5.43 10.36
N LYS A 63 2.38 -5.42 11.55
CA LYS A 63 1.31 -6.34 11.94
C LYS A 63 -0.03 -5.69 11.64
N ILE A 64 -0.87 -6.33 10.84
CA ILE A 64 -2.19 -5.83 10.45
C ILE A 64 -3.16 -6.07 11.60
N ASN A 65 -3.72 -4.99 12.17
CA ASN A 65 -4.65 -5.06 13.30
C ASN A 65 -6.10 -5.08 12.83
N SER A 66 -6.49 -4.18 11.89
CA SER A 66 -7.79 -4.23 11.22
C SER A 66 -7.71 -3.61 9.83
N ILE A 67 -8.64 -4.02 8.97
CA ILE A 67 -8.88 -3.43 7.66
C ILE A 67 -10.38 -3.21 7.56
N ASP A 68 -10.78 -1.94 7.56
CA ASP A 68 -12.16 -1.52 7.40
C ASP A 68 -12.32 -0.85 6.03
N TYR A 69 -13.46 -1.05 5.38
CA TYR A 69 -13.76 -0.48 4.06
C TYR A 69 -15.27 -0.32 3.87
N ASP A 70 -15.66 0.50 2.89
CA ASP A 70 -17.05 0.73 2.54
C ASP A 70 -17.74 -0.58 2.14
N GLU A 71 -18.94 -0.85 2.67
CA GLU A 71 -19.69 -2.10 2.45
C GLU A 71 -19.96 -2.40 0.97
N LYS A 72 -20.07 -1.37 0.14
CA LYS A 72 -20.25 -1.52 -1.32
C LYS A 72 -19.15 -2.33 -2.00
N LEU A 73 -17.94 -2.43 -1.40
CA LEU A 73 -16.89 -3.30 -1.92
C LEU A 73 -17.31 -4.77 -1.92
N LEU A 74 -18.17 -5.19 -0.99
CA LEU A 74 -18.65 -6.56 -0.89
C LEU A 74 -19.48 -6.99 -2.11
N GLU A 75 -20.13 -6.04 -2.81
CA GLU A 75 -20.87 -6.29 -4.05
C GLU A 75 -19.96 -6.79 -5.17
N LEU A 76 -18.68 -6.40 -5.11
CA LEU A 76 -17.66 -6.83 -6.08
C LEU A 76 -16.93 -8.13 -5.67
N SER A 77 -17.27 -8.73 -4.54
CA SER A 77 -16.73 -10.02 -4.15
C SER A 77 -17.27 -11.16 -5.03
N TYR A 78 -16.43 -12.15 -5.35
CA TYR A 78 -16.85 -13.34 -6.09
C TYR A 78 -17.68 -14.32 -5.25
N ALA A 79 -17.59 -14.23 -3.94
CA ALA A 79 -18.39 -15.06 -3.04
C ALA A 79 -19.02 -14.22 -1.94
N ASP A 80 -20.32 -14.44 -1.68
CA ASP A 80 -21.18 -13.64 -0.80
C ASP A 80 -20.69 -13.49 0.65
N LYS A 81 -19.66 -14.24 1.07
CA LYS A 81 -19.13 -14.19 2.43
C LYS A 81 -17.63 -13.89 2.51
N LEU A 82 -16.95 -13.74 1.36
CA LEU A 82 -15.53 -13.44 1.34
C LEU A 82 -15.31 -11.93 1.47
N LYS A 83 -14.86 -11.53 2.65
CA LYS A 83 -14.43 -10.15 2.89
C LYS A 83 -13.01 -9.98 2.38
N PRO A 84 -12.74 -9.04 1.43
CA PRO A 84 -11.40 -8.74 0.98
C PRO A 84 -10.43 -8.53 2.15
N PHE A 85 -9.27 -9.20 2.10
CA PHE A 85 -8.20 -9.14 3.10
C PHE A 85 -8.55 -9.59 4.53
N ALA A 86 -9.74 -10.13 4.82
CA ALA A 86 -10.11 -10.53 6.18
C ALA A 86 -9.14 -11.57 6.78
N SER A 87 -8.63 -12.49 5.95
CA SER A 87 -7.66 -13.51 6.38
C SER A 87 -6.26 -12.96 6.70
N THR A 88 -5.98 -11.71 6.33
CA THR A 88 -4.67 -11.08 6.60
C THR A 88 -4.63 -10.39 7.96
N ILE A 89 -5.77 -10.22 8.62
CA ILE A 89 -5.83 -9.60 9.95
C ILE A 89 -5.07 -10.48 10.94
N GLY A 90 -4.22 -9.86 11.76
CA GLY A 90 -3.35 -10.53 12.72
C GLY A 90 -2.02 -11.03 12.13
N THR A 91 -1.85 -11.00 10.79
CA THR A 91 -0.59 -11.39 10.15
C THR A 91 0.40 -10.23 10.07
N THR A 92 1.67 -10.58 9.88
CA THR A 92 2.74 -9.59 9.65
C THR A 92 3.06 -9.53 8.16
N ILE A 93 3.15 -8.33 7.63
CA ILE A 93 3.54 -8.04 6.25
C ILE A 93 4.94 -7.42 6.22
N ALA A 94 5.89 -8.07 5.56
CA ALA A 94 7.26 -7.60 5.42
C ALA A 94 7.36 -6.41 4.45
N PRO A 95 8.46 -5.62 4.47
CA PRO A 95 8.74 -4.61 3.46
C PRO A 95 8.67 -5.18 2.04
N GLY A 96 7.93 -4.50 1.15
CA GLY A 96 7.74 -4.93 -0.24
C GLY A 96 6.75 -6.09 -0.44
N GLN A 97 6.38 -6.80 0.62
CA GLN A 97 5.40 -7.90 0.53
C GLN A 97 4.00 -7.37 0.23
N SER A 98 3.20 -8.19 -0.45
CA SER A 98 1.80 -7.86 -0.78
C SER A 98 0.87 -9.06 -0.59
N PHE A 99 -0.39 -8.76 -0.26
CA PHE A 99 -1.52 -9.68 -0.32
C PHE A 99 -2.45 -9.26 -1.47
N LYS A 100 -3.00 -10.23 -2.17
CA LYS A 100 -3.83 -10.01 -3.36
C LYS A 100 -5.23 -10.55 -3.12
N CYS A 101 -6.23 -9.81 -3.60
CA CYS A 101 -7.63 -10.23 -3.57
C CYS A 101 -8.26 -9.90 -4.93
N GLU A 102 -8.82 -10.89 -5.59
CA GLU A 102 -9.53 -10.69 -6.86
C GLU A 102 -10.94 -10.15 -6.59
N ILE A 103 -11.37 -9.17 -7.39
CA ILE A 103 -12.69 -8.56 -7.35
C ILE A 103 -13.31 -8.50 -8.74
N LYS A 104 -14.65 -8.44 -8.80
CA LYS A 104 -15.39 -8.15 -10.03
C LYS A 104 -15.11 -6.73 -10.50
N SER A 105 -15.33 -6.46 -11.78
CA SER A 105 -15.29 -5.09 -12.29
C SER A 105 -16.38 -4.24 -11.65
N ALA A 106 -16.05 -2.98 -11.33
CA ALA A 106 -17.04 -2.04 -10.85
C ALA A 106 -18.09 -1.74 -11.95
N THR A 107 -19.33 -1.61 -11.54
CA THR A 107 -20.46 -1.37 -12.46
C THR A 107 -20.57 0.08 -12.90
N SER A 108 -20.03 1.03 -12.10
CA SER A 108 -20.07 2.47 -12.38
C SER A 108 -18.66 3.05 -12.53
N GLU A 109 -18.52 4.11 -13.34
CA GLU A 109 -17.24 4.80 -13.56
C GLU A 109 -16.71 5.53 -12.32
N ASP A 110 -17.58 5.83 -11.34
CA ASP A 110 -17.22 6.56 -10.11
C ASP A 110 -17.33 5.70 -8.85
N PHE A 111 -16.93 4.43 -8.96
CA PHE A 111 -16.94 3.53 -7.81
C PHE A 111 -15.72 3.78 -6.91
N ILE A 112 -15.89 4.66 -5.92
CA ILE A 112 -14.82 5.01 -4.97
C ILE A 112 -15.03 4.21 -3.69
N VAL A 113 -13.99 3.54 -3.21
CA VAL A 113 -13.96 2.79 -1.94
C VAL A 113 -12.93 3.40 -1.01
N ASN A 114 -13.32 3.65 0.23
CA ASN A 114 -12.42 4.11 1.27
C ASN A 114 -11.98 2.94 2.13
N PHE A 115 -10.69 2.83 2.31
CA PHE A 115 -10.05 1.84 3.19
C PHE A 115 -9.48 2.56 4.41
N LYS A 116 -9.66 1.97 5.59
CA LYS A 116 -8.98 2.34 6.84
C LYS A 116 -8.19 1.14 7.30
N ILE A 117 -6.87 1.29 7.34
CA ILE A 117 -5.95 0.21 7.68
C ILE A 117 -5.28 0.57 8.99
N LYS A 118 -5.56 -0.20 10.05
CA LYS A 118 -4.87 -0.09 11.34
C LYS A 118 -3.80 -1.17 11.40
N TYR A 119 -2.60 -0.79 11.75
CA TYR A 119 -1.47 -1.70 11.87
C TYR A 119 -0.49 -1.20 12.91
N SER A 120 0.37 -2.07 13.39
CA SER A 120 1.44 -1.74 14.32
C SER A 120 2.82 -2.12 13.76
N SER A 121 3.83 -1.32 14.09
CA SER A 121 5.22 -1.67 13.83
C SER A 121 5.69 -2.79 14.78
N LEU A 122 6.89 -3.34 14.54
CA LEU A 122 7.51 -4.30 15.46
C LEU A 122 7.80 -3.71 16.84
N SER A 123 7.90 -2.37 16.95
CA SER A 123 8.02 -1.65 18.22
C SER A 123 6.66 -1.33 18.87
N GLU A 124 5.58 -1.99 18.45
CA GLU A 124 4.21 -1.84 18.96
C GLU A 124 3.60 -0.44 18.75
N LYS A 125 4.23 0.42 17.98
CA LYS A 125 3.64 1.71 17.63
C LYS A 125 2.53 1.52 16.61
N GLU A 126 1.35 2.08 16.92
CA GLU A 126 0.15 1.99 16.09
C GLU A 126 0.12 3.08 15.03
N TYR A 127 -0.38 2.71 13.86
CA TYR A 127 -0.60 3.58 12.71
C TYR A 127 -1.99 3.36 12.13
N LEU A 128 -2.53 4.41 11.55
CA LEU A 128 -3.79 4.39 10.80
C LEU A 128 -3.58 5.09 9.47
N ASP A 129 -3.68 4.33 8.39
CA ASP A 129 -3.67 4.90 7.05
C ASP A 129 -5.06 4.81 6.43
N THR A 130 -5.46 5.88 5.74
CA THR A 130 -6.73 5.96 5.02
C THR A 130 -6.44 6.13 3.53
N VAL A 131 -7.04 5.28 2.72
CA VAL A 131 -6.86 5.27 1.26
C VAL A 131 -8.22 5.35 0.59
N SER A 132 -8.42 6.37 -0.25
CA SER A 132 -9.57 6.47 -1.15
C SER A 132 -9.17 5.92 -2.51
N LEU A 133 -9.78 4.83 -2.94
CA LEU A 133 -9.47 4.16 -4.20
C LEU A 133 -10.65 4.28 -5.16
N LYS A 134 -10.44 4.93 -6.31
CA LYS A 134 -11.36 4.89 -7.43
C LYS A 134 -11.10 3.60 -8.22
N LEU A 135 -12.04 2.66 -8.13
CA LEU A 135 -11.93 1.39 -8.85
C LEU A 135 -12.13 1.60 -10.34
N ASP A 136 -11.47 0.76 -11.12
CA ASP A 136 -11.50 0.79 -12.60
C ASP A 136 -11.10 2.14 -13.24
N SER A 137 -10.34 2.99 -12.52
CA SER A 137 -9.82 4.25 -13.05
C SER A 137 -9.01 4.09 -14.34
N ASN A 138 -8.42 2.91 -14.55
CA ASN A 138 -7.64 2.57 -15.75
C ASN A 138 -8.49 1.97 -16.88
N ARG A 139 -9.83 1.91 -16.73
CA ARG A 139 -10.72 1.29 -17.72
C ARG A 139 -10.65 1.93 -19.10
N GLN A 140 -10.39 3.24 -19.13
CA GLN A 140 -10.31 4.03 -20.36
C GLN A 140 -8.88 4.12 -20.92
N ASN A 141 -7.87 3.65 -20.18
CA ASN A 141 -6.49 3.61 -20.66
C ASN A 141 -6.36 2.46 -21.65
N ILE A 142 -6.31 2.80 -22.94
CA ILE A 142 -6.19 1.84 -24.03
C ILE A 142 -4.74 1.34 -24.04
N GLN A 143 -4.54 0.05 -23.75
CA GLN A 143 -3.29 -0.63 -24.00
C GLN A 143 -3.37 -1.33 -25.35
N GLN A 144 -2.49 -0.97 -26.27
CA GLN A 144 -2.41 -1.63 -27.55
C GLN A 144 -1.81 -3.02 -27.35
N ARG A 145 -2.52 -4.06 -27.80
CA ARG A 145 -2.06 -5.44 -27.75
C ARG A 145 -1.84 -5.97 -29.15
N ILE A 146 -0.80 -6.75 -29.30
CA ILE A 146 -0.52 -7.47 -30.54
C ILE A 146 -1.35 -8.75 -30.52
N ASP A 147 -2.21 -8.92 -31.53
CA ASP A 147 -3.01 -10.13 -31.68
C ASP A 147 -2.28 -11.10 -32.61
N LEU A 148 -1.87 -12.23 -32.05
CA LEU A 148 -1.23 -13.30 -32.82
C LEU A 148 -2.32 -14.23 -33.36
N LYS A 149 -2.07 -14.85 -34.55
CA LYS A 149 -3.03 -15.76 -35.16
C LYS A 149 -3.31 -17.02 -34.34
N ASP A 150 -2.38 -17.42 -33.47
CA ASP A 150 -2.55 -18.58 -32.59
C ASP A 150 -3.05 -18.15 -31.19
N PRO A 151 -4.25 -18.58 -30.77
CA PRO A 151 -4.82 -18.23 -29.46
C PRO A 151 -3.98 -18.67 -28.27
N ASN A 152 -3.22 -19.75 -28.37
CA ASN A 152 -2.38 -20.24 -27.28
C ASN A 152 -1.11 -19.40 -27.13
N LEU A 153 -0.51 -19.00 -28.25
CA LEU A 153 0.63 -18.08 -28.26
C LEU A 153 0.23 -16.71 -27.74
N ASN A 154 -0.98 -16.22 -28.04
CA ASN A 154 -1.50 -14.97 -27.47
C ASN A 154 -1.54 -14.99 -25.94
N LYS A 155 -1.99 -16.09 -25.32
CA LYS A 155 -2.04 -16.21 -23.85
C LYS A 155 -0.63 -16.13 -23.25
N VAL A 156 0.34 -16.80 -23.84
CA VAL A 156 1.74 -16.76 -23.36
C VAL A 156 2.32 -15.36 -23.54
N PHE A 157 2.09 -14.74 -24.71
CA PHE A 157 2.59 -13.41 -25.01
C PHE A 157 1.99 -12.35 -24.05
N TYR A 158 0.69 -12.42 -23.79
CA TYR A 158 0.04 -11.51 -22.84
C TYR A 158 0.55 -11.71 -21.42
N ALA A 159 0.83 -12.95 -21.00
CA ALA A 159 1.43 -13.22 -19.70
C ALA A 159 2.83 -12.62 -19.57
N ILE A 160 3.65 -12.71 -20.61
CA ILE A 160 4.99 -12.11 -20.63
C ILE A 160 4.90 -10.58 -20.61
N GLN A 161 4.01 -9.98 -21.41
CA GLN A 161 3.81 -8.54 -21.43
C GLN A 161 3.38 -8.02 -20.04
N GLU A 162 2.45 -8.70 -19.40
CA GLU A 162 1.98 -8.39 -18.05
C GLU A 162 3.12 -8.47 -17.03
N MET A 163 3.98 -9.48 -17.11
CA MET A 163 5.15 -9.60 -16.24
C MET A 163 6.13 -8.43 -16.41
N ILE A 164 6.31 -7.94 -17.63
CA ILE A 164 7.15 -6.76 -17.90
C ILE A 164 6.52 -5.50 -17.32
N GLU A 165 5.23 -5.28 -17.57
CA GLU A 165 4.50 -4.10 -17.10
C GLU A 165 4.42 -4.03 -15.55
N GLN A 166 4.39 -5.18 -14.86
CA GLN A 166 4.38 -5.21 -13.38
C GLN A 166 5.76 -4.93 -12.75
N ASN A 167 6.83 -4.98 -13.53
CA ASN A 167 8.20 -4.71 -13.05
C ASN A 167 8.70 -3.30 -13.44
N LEU A 168 7.92 -2.51 -14.18
CA LEU A 168 8.17 -1.11 -14.49
C LEU A 168 7.57 -0.21 -13.40
#